data_7de7ed8627e2e908e535ea2d51df2b9e
#
_entry.id   7de7ed8627e2e908e535ea2d51df2b9e
#
_cell.length_a   1.000
_cell.length_b   1.000
_cell.length_c   1.000
_cell.angle_alpha   90.00
_cell.angle_beta   90.00
_cell.angle_gamma   90.00
#
_symmetry.space_group_name_H-M   'P 1'
#
loop_
_entity.id
_entity.type
_entity.pdbx_description
1 polymer ?
#
loop_
_entity_poly.entity_id
_entity_poly.type
_entity_poly.pdbx_seq_one_letter_code
_entity_poly.pdbx_strand_id
1 'polypeptide(L)'
;MLVLAHMGGWQQWDDVRRCLLGRDVYLDTAFTLQYLGPEALADLIRAHGAHRVVFGSDTPWADLREALDDLKRLPLPASDLEALLGGTADALLTRSNARRPPRHA
;
A
#
# COMPACT_ATOMS: atom_id res chain seq x y z
N MET A 1 0.08 14.80 4.02
CA MET A 1 -0.18 13.45 3.54
C MET A 1 1.14 12.83 3.10
N LEU A 2 1.45 11.62 3.58
CA LEU A 2 2.72 10.95 3.34
C LEU A 2 2.47 9.52 2.89
N VAL A 3 3.09 9.13 1.76
CA VAL A 3 3.10 7.75 1.27
C VAL A 3 4.52 7.23 1.34
N LEU A 4 4.72 6.13 2.07
CA LEU A 4 6.03 5.53 2.26
C LEU A 4 6.16 4.27 1.40
N ALA A 5 7.19 4.22 0.56
CA ALA A 5 7.45 3.09 -0.32
C ALA A 5 7.84 1.84 0.46
N HIS A 6 7.67 0.67 -0.15
CA HIS A 6 8.11 -0.62 0.36
C HIS A 6 7.61 -0.91 1.78
N MET A 7 6.31 -0.66 2.01
CA MET A 7 5.66 -0.80 3.33
C MET A 7 6.40 -0.06 4.45
N GLY A 8 6.95 1.11 4.13
CA GLY A 8 7.57 2.00 5.09
C GLY A 8 9.07 1.80 5.32
N GLY A 9 9.64 0.70 4.83
CA GLY A 9 11.08 0.46 4.99
C GLY A 9 11.50 -0.89 4.44
N TRP A 10 12.13 -0.88 3.28
CA TRP A 10 12.54 -2.12 2.60
C TRP A 10 13.50 -2.93 3.47
N GLN A 11 13.11 -4.17 3.75
CA GLN A 11 13.82 -5.10 4.62
C GLN A 11 14.02 -4.61 6.08
N GLN A 12 13.24 -3.61 6.50
CA GLN A 12 13.25 -3.09 7.87
C GLN A 12 11.86 -3.21 8.53
N TRP A 13 11.16 -4.29 8.22
CA TRP A 13 9.74 -4.43 8.61
C TRP A 13 9.52 -4.64 10.10
N ASP A 14 10.51 -5.12 10.85
CA ASP A 14 10.41 -5.15 12.32
C ASP A 14 10.35 -3.73 12.90
N ASP A 15 11.12 -2.81 12.36
CA ASP A 15 11.06 -1.40 12.74
C ASP A 15 9.74 -0.75 12.30
N VAL A 16 9.22 -1.13 11.12
CA VAL A 16 7.90 -0.70 10.66
C VAL A 16 6.82 -1.13 11.64
N ARG A 17 6.86 -2.37 12.12
CA ARG A 17 5.90 -2.87 13.10
C ARG A 17 5.92 -2.04 14.38
N ARG A 18 7.09 -1.66 14.85
CA ARG A 18 7.24 -0.89 16.09
C ARG A 18 6.88 0.58 15.93
N CYS A 19 7.18 1.17 14.79
CA CYS A 19 7.20 2.63 14.67
C CYS A 19 6.11 3.21 13.77
N LEU A 20 5.63 2.46 12.78
CA LEU A 20 4.76 3.00 11.73
C LEU A 20 3.35 2.45 11.73
N LEU A 21 3.14 1.19 12.12
CA LEU A 21 1.81 0.57 12.02
C LEU A 21 0.78 1.33 12.85
N GLY A 22 -0.36 1.58 12.24
CA GLY A 22 -1.46 2.32 12.86
C GLY A 22 -1.31 3.84 12.82
N ARG A 23 -0.18 4.36 12.34
CA ARG A 23 0.03 5.80 12.20
C ARG A 23 -0.71 6.34 10.97
N ASP A 24 -0.91 7.65 10.95
CA ASP A 24 -1.58 8.34 9.84
C ASP A 24 -0.64 8.56 8.67
N VAL A 25 -0.14 7.47 8.10
CA VAL A 25 0.69 7.44 6.91
C VAL A 25 0.18 6.36 5.99
N TYR A 26 0.37 6.56 4.68
CA TYR A 26 0.08 5.55 3.67
C TYR A 26 1.33 4.73 3.39
N LEU A 27 1.15 3.42 3.18
CA LEU A 27 2.23 2.51 2.85
C LEU A 27 1.97 1.90 1.47
N ASP A 28 3.01 1.73 0.67
CA ASP A 28 2.87 1.09 -0.63
C ASP A 28 3.51 -0.30 -0.63
N THR A 29 2.95 -1.22 -1.43
CA THR A 29 3.34 -2.62 -1.42
C THR A 29 4.49 -2.97 -2.36
N ALA A 30 5.07 -2.00 -3.07
CA ALA A 30 6.11 -2.26 -4.05
C ALA A 30 7.28 -3.07 -3.47
N PHE A 31 7.71 -4.10 -4.16
CA PHE A 31 8.82 -4.99 -3.80
C PHE A 31 8.68 -5.73 -2.47
N THR A 32 7.54 -5.63 -1.80
CA THR A 32 7.43 -6.17 -0.43
C THR A 32 7.13 -7.67 -0.42
N LEU A 33 6.20 -8.11 -1.28
CA LEU A 33 5.75 -9.51 -1.28
C LEU A 33 6.88 -10.49 -1.55
N GLN A 34 7.78 -10.15 -2.47
CA GLN A 34 8.89 -11.01 -2.88
C GLN A 34 9.87 -11.31 -1.74
N TYR A 35 10.00 -10.38 -0.80
CA TYR A 35 10.98 -10.48 0.29
C TYR A 35 10.35 -10.85 1.61
N LEU A 36 9.13 -10.40 1.87
CA LEU A 36 8.45 -10.63 3.14
C LEU A 36 7.58 -11.89 3.14
N GLY A 37 7.03 -12.24 1.99
CA GLY A 37 6.09 -13.35 1.84
C GLY A 37 4.63 -12.94 2.04
N PRO A 38 3.69 -13.75 1.53
CA PRO A 38 2.28 -13.37 1.49
C PRO A 38 1.63 -13.25 2.87
N GLU A 39 1.92 -14.15 3.79
CA GLU A 39 1.28 -14.13 5.11
C GLU A 39 1.75 -12.95 5.95
N ALA A 40 3.07 -12.71 5.98
CA ALA A 40 3.62 -11.60 6.74
C ALA A 40 3.18 -10.25 6.16
N LEU A 41 3.11 -10.13 4.83
CA LEU A 41 2.59 -8.91 4.20
C LEU A 41 1.12 -8.70 4.55
N ALA A 42 0.29 -9.75 4.47
CA ALA A 42 -1.12 -9.64 4.85
C ALA A 42 -1.28 -9.21 6.31
N ASP A 43 -0.44 -9.72 7.21
CA ASP A 43 -0.45 -9.32 8.62
C ASP A 43 -0.13 -7.83 8.79
N LEU A 44 0.88 -7.32 8.08
CA LEU A 44 1.21 -5.90 8.11
C LEU A 44 0.05 -5.04 7.58
N ILE A 45 -0.57 -5.46 6.49
CA ILE A 45 -1.70 -4.74 5.90
C ILE A 45 -2.88 -4.70 6.87
N ARG A 46 -3.22 -5.82 7.50
CA ARG A 46 -4.30 -5.86 8.49
C ARG A 46 -4.00 -4.99 9.71
N ALA A 47 -2.77 -5.04 10.20
CA ALA A 47 -2.37 -4.27 11.37
C ALA A 47 -2.36 -2.76 11.11
N HIS A 48 -2.00 -2.34 9.89
CA HIS A 48 -2.00 -0.92 9.51
C HIS A 48 -3.37 -0.42 9.07
N GLY A 49 -4.15 -1.29 8.44
CA GLY A 49 -5.43 -0.97 7.84
C GLY A 49 -5.32 -0.79 6.32
N ALA A 50 -6.06 -1.61 5.57
CA ALA A 50 -5.99 -1.62 4.11
C ALA A 50 -6.36 -0.26 3.49
N HIS A 51 -7.17 0.54 4.18
CA HIS A 51 -7.56 1.87 3.74
C HIS A 51 -6.40 2.88 3.74
N ARG A 52 -5.24 2.51 4.27
CA ARG A 52 -4.01 3.31 4.26
C ARG A 52 -2.85 2.58 3.58
N VAL A 53 -3.15 1.56 2.81
CA VAL A 53 -2.17 0.83 2.00
C VAL A 53 -2.55 0.95 0.53
N VAL A 54 -1.58 1.28 -0.32
CA VAL A 54 -1.76 1.39 -1.77
C VAL A 54 -0.91 0.35 -2.48
N PHE A 55 -1.39 -0.13 -3.63
CA PHE A 55 -0.63 -1.04 -4.46
C PHE A 55 0.47 -0.30 -5.22
N GLY A 56 1.67 -0.90 -5.27
CA GLY A 56 2.77 -0.44 -6.09
C GLY A 56 3.55 -1.62 -6.65
N SER A 57 4.06 -1.51 -7.87
CA SER A 57 4.87 -2.55 -8.52
C SER A 57 6.34 -2.19 -8.61
N ASP A 58 6.63 -0.88 -8.57
CA ASP A 58 7.97 -0.35 -8.81
C ASP A 58 8.50 -0.70 -10.21
N THR A 59 7.63 -0.64 -11.21
CA THR A 59 7.99 -0.83 -12.61
C THR A 59 9.03 0.24 -13.04
N PRO A 60 10.09 -0.10 -13.78
CA PRO A 60 10.34 -1.37 -14.51
C PRO A 60 11.09 -2.44 -13.72
N TRP A 61 11.41 -2.23 -12.45
CA TRP A 61 12.19 -3.17 -11.65
C TRP A 61 11.42 -4.43 -11.28
N ALA A 62 10.09 -4.39 -11.33
CA ALA A 62 9.21 -5.53 -11.11
C ALA A 62 8.11 -5.56 -12.18
N ASP A 63 7.59 -6.77 -12.49
CA ASP A 63 6.49 -6.96 -13.44
C ASP A 63 5.17 -6.60 -12.78
N LEU A 64 4.46 -5.63 -13.34
CA LEU A 64 3.18 -5.15 -12.83
C LEU A 64 2.13 -6.27 -12.79
N ARG A 65 2.03 -7.09 -13.85
CA ARG A 65 1.02 -8.17 -13.90
C ARG A 65 1.28 -9.21 -12.83
N GLU A 66 2.53 -9.62 -12.67
CA GLU A 66 2.92 -10.58 -11.64
C GLU A 66 2.64 -10.01 -10.24
N ALA A 67 2.97 -8.75 -10.00
CA ALA A 67 2.68 -8.09 -8.74
C ALA A 67 1.19 -8.05 -8.43
N LEU A 68 0.34 -7.77 -9.44
CA LEU A 68 -1.12 -7.79 -9.28
C LEU A 68 -1.64 -9.18 -8.97
N ASP A 69 -1.17 -10.20 -9.68
CA ASP A 69 -1.60 -11.58 -9.47
C ASP A 69 -1.23 -12.05 -8.06
N ASP A 70 -0.03 -11.74 -7.62
CA ASP A 70 0.44 -12.06 -6.28
C ASP A 70 -0.38 -11.35 -5.21
N LEU A 71 -0.72 -10.08 -5.43
CA LEU A 71 -1.55 -9.33 -4.50
C LEU A 71 -2.93 -9.95 -4.34
N LYS A 72 -3.54 -10.40 -5.44
CA LYS A 72 -4.86 -11.04 -5.43
C LYS A 72 -4.88 -12.36 -4.66
N ARG A 73 -3.74 -12.99 -4.48
CA ARG A 73 -3.60 -14.24 -3.72
C ARG A 73 -3.34 -14.04 -2.23
N LEU A 74 -3.20 -12.81 -1.77
CA LEU A 74 -2.99 -12.55 -0.35
C LEU A 74 -4.18 -13.05 0.49
N PRO A 75 -3.92 -13.61 1.67
CA PRO A 75 -4.98 -14.07 2.56
C PRO A 75 -5.65 -12.90 3.29
N LEU A 76 -6.40 -12.11 2.53
CA LEU A 76 -7.11 -10.91 3.01
C LEU A 76 -8.59 -10.99 2.66
N PRO A 77 -9.47 -10.35 3.47
CA PRO A 77 -10.87 -10.20 3.09
C PRO A 77 -11.04 -9.49 1.75
N ALA A 78 -12.13 -9.77 1.04
CA ALA A 78 -12.39 -9.17 -0.27
C ALA A 78 -12.41 -7.65 -0.23
N SER A 79 -12.94 -7.05 0.83
CA SER A 79 -12.96 -5.59 1.02
C SER A 79 -11.54 -5.00 1.13
N ASP A 80 -10.63 -5.70 1.78
CA ASP A 80 -9.23 -5.27 1.88
C ASP A 80 -8.53 -5.37 0.54
N LEU A 81 -8.77 -6.45 -0.22
CA LEU A 81 -8.23 -6.60 -1.58
C LEU A 81 -8.73 -5.50 -2.51
N GLU A 82 -10.01 -5.15 -2.45
CA GLU A 82 -10.56 -4.03 -3.23
C GLU A 82 -9.87 -2.71 -2.90
N ALA A 83 -9.62 -2.45 -1.60
CA ALA A 83 -8.90 -1.26 -1.18
C ALA A 83 -7.49 -1.22 -1.79
N LEU A 84 -6.76 -2.33 -1.72
CA LEU A 84 -5.41 -2.43 -2.27
C LEU A 84 -5.39 -2.29 -3.79
N LEU A 85 -6.38 -2.84 -4.50
CA LEU A 85 -6.44 -2.82 -5.95
C LEU A 85 -6.81 -1.46 -6.53
N GLY A 86 -7.22 -0.51 -5.72
CA GLY A 86 -7.49 0.83 -6.20
C GLY A 86 -8.31 1.71 -5.27
N GLY A 87 -9.09 1.14 -4.37
CA GLY A 87 -9.98 1.91 -3.51
C GLY A 87 -9.26 2.91 -2.62
N THR A 88 -8.15 2.50 -1.99
CA THR A 88 -7.34 3.39 -1.15
C THR A 88 -6.70 4.51 -1.97
N ALA A 89 -6.11 4.19 -3.11
CA ALA A 89 -5.49 5.19 -3.99
C ALA A 89 -6.53 6.17 -4.53
N ASP A 90 -7.70 5.68 -4.92
CA ASP A 90 -8.79 6.51 -5.43
C ASP A 90 -9.27 7.49 -4.35
N ALA A 91 -9.51 7.02 -3.14
CA ALA A 91 -9.90 7.87 -2.01
C ALA A 91 -8.83 8.93 -1.70
N LEU A 92 -7.57 8.54 -1.76
CA LEU A 92 -6.43 9.42 -1.52
C LEU A 92 -6.36 10.54 -2.57
N LEU A 93 -6.49 10.19 -3.85
CA LEU A 93 -6.47 11.15 -4.95
C LEU A 93 -7.66 12.09 -4.91
N THR A 94 -8.83 11.59 -4.57
CA THR A 94 -10.04 12.41 -4.44
C THR A 94 -9.87 13.46 -3.35
N ARG A 95 -9.36 13.08 -2.17
CA ARG A 95 -9.07 14.03 -1.09
C ARG A 95 -8.01 15.05 -1.48
N SER A 96 -6.95 14.61 -2.16
CA SER A 96 -5.89 15.49 -2.64
C SER A 96 -6.43 16.52 -3.63
N ASN A 97 -7.28 16.10 -4.56
CA ASN A 97 -7.91 17.01 -5.54
C ASN A 97 -8.85 17.99 -4.87
N ALA A 98 -9.62 17.57 -3.87
CA ALA A 98 -10.55 18.44 -3.14
C ALA A 98 -9.81 19.55 -2.37
N ARG A 99 -8.54 19.31 -1.99
CA ARG A 99 -7.71 20.32 -1.29
C ARG A 99 -6.93 21.22 -2.22
N ARG A 100 -6.96 20.97 -3.53
CA ARG A 100 -6.28 21.83 -4.50
C ARG A 100 -6.99 23.16 -4.62
N PRO A 101 -6.25 24.28 -4.61
CA PRO A 101 -6.87 25.56 -4.96
C PRO A 101 -7.34 25.52 -6.42
N PRO A 102 -8.43 26.25 -6.76
CA PRO A 102 -8.90 26.29 -8.13
C PRO A 102 -7.80 26.80 -9.07
N ARG A 103 -7.69 26.16 -10.23
CA ARG A 103 -6.77 26.63 -11.27
C ARG A 103 -7.30 27.96 -11.81
N HIS A 104 -6.45 28.95 -11.82
CA HIS A 104 -6.79 30.19 -12.50
C HIS A 104 -6.80 29.95 -14.00
N ALA A 105 -7.89 30.33 -14.61
CA ALA A 105 -8.02 30.28 -16.06
C ALA A 105 -7.11 31.33 -16.74
#